data_177871974eeb989baa2236087cc260f2
#
_entry.id   177871974eeb989baa2236087cc260f2
#
_cell.length_a   1.000
_cell.length_b   1.000
_cell.length_c   1.000
_cell.angle_alpha   90.00
_cell.angle_beta   90.00
_cell.angle_gamma   90.00
#
_symmetry.space_group_name_H-M   'P 1'
#
loop_
_entity.id
_entity.type
_entity.pdbx_description
1 polymer ?
#
loop_
_entity_poly.entity_id
_entity_poly.type
_entity_poly.pdbx_seq_one_letter_code
_entity_poly.pdbx_strand_id
1 'polypeptide(L)'
;MIRYLCIGLLLLASLSSCKKDILAHAKWDFHDHGWITGDNKMMKITASDTTQAYLMDIEIEHKASYKYQNLYIRLLTTFPSGKKISSVTSLELANPDGSWAGKCSSKTCKVTLPLQHGFTFPEIGEYQLTIEPFMRIDTIDGLKRMSVTCRKRAE
;
A
#
# COMPACT_ATOMS: atom_id res chain seq x y z
N MET A 1 -30.01 -14.42 45.36
CA MET A 1 -28.97 -14.90 44.47
C MET A 1 -29.18 -14.54 42.99
N ILE A 2 -30.22 -13.81 42.60
CA ILE A 2 -30.52 -13.45 41.17
C ILE A 2 -29.96 -12.08 40.78
N ARG A 3 -29.53 -11.25 41.73
CA ARG A 3 -29.05 -9.86 41.44
C ARG A 3 -27.64 -9.73 40.91
N TYR A 4 -26.81 -10.78 40.99
CA TYR A 4 -25.40 -10.75 40.50
C TYR A 4 -25.24 -11.35 39.11
N LEU A 5 -26.27 -11.98 38.53
CA LEU A 5 -26.20 -12.60 37.20
C LEU A 5 -26.38 -11.57 36.06
N CYS A 6 -26.99 -10.41 36.33
CA CYS A 6 -27.23 -9.38 35.31
C CYS A 6 -26.05 -8.43 35.08
N ILE A 7 -25.05 -8.38 35.98
CA ILE A 7 -23.92 -7.47 35.89
C ILE A 7 -22.81 -8.06 35.02
N GLY A 8 -22.74 -9.42 34.91
CA GLY A 8 -21.74 -10.09 34.06
C GLY A 8 -22.01 -10.04 32.56
N LEU A 9 -23.22 -9.70 32.13
CA LEU A 9 -23.59 -9.76 30.68
C LEU A 9 -23.41 -8.42 29.95
N LEU A 10 -23.12 -7.33 30.69
CA LEU A 10 -22.96 -5.99 30.07
C LEU A 10 -21.54 -5.61 29.70
N LEU A 11 -20.54 -6.45 29.99
CA LEU A 11 -19.12 -6.14 29.70
C LEU A 11 -18.58 -6.73 28.38
N LEU A 12 -19.40 -7.42 27.58
CA LEU A 12 -18.94 -8.07 26.33
C LEU A 12 -19.22 -7.26 25.06
N ALA A 13 -19.68 -6.02 25.15
CA ALA A 13 -20.19 -5.27 23.97
C ALA A 13 -19.29 -4.15 23.46
N SER A 14 -17.99 -4.12 23.78
CA SER A 14 -17.11 -3.00 23.34
C SER A 14 -15.82 -3.41 22.66
N LEU A 15 -15.81 -4.49 21.89
CA LEU A 15 -14.79 -4.71 20.87
C LEU A 15 -15.30 -4.21 19.51
N SER A 16 -15.66 -2.93 19.44
CA SER A 16 -15.71 -2.22 18.15
C SER A 16 -14.29 -2.14 17.63
N SER A 17 -13.86 -3.19 16.94
CA SER A 17 -12.67 -3.17 16.09
C SER A 17 -12.88 -2.00 15.11
N CYS A 18 -12.14 -0.90 15.28
CA CYS A 18 -11.95 0.09 14.24
C CYS A 18 -11.30 -0.62 13.05
N LYS A 19 -12.08 -1.28 12.21
CA LYS A 19 -11.69 -1.62 10.86
C LYS A 19 -11.49 -0.28 10.18
N LYS A 20 -10.25 0.16 10.02
CA LYS A 20 -9.92 1.20 9.04
C LYS A 20 -10.66 0.78 7.79
N ASP A 21 -11.48 1.66 7.22
CA ASP A 21 -12.31 1.38 6.05
C ASP A 21 -11.42 1.12 4.82
N ILE A 22 -10.78 -0.04 4.80
CA ILE A 22 -9.91 -0.48 3.72
C ILE A 22 -10.81 -0.85 2.55
N LEU A 23 -10.63 -0.13 1.45
CA LEU A 23 -11.33 -0.36 0.20
C LEU A 23 -10.65 -1.48 -0.61
N ALA A 24 -9.33 -1.47 -0.64
CA ALA A 24 -8.53 -2.49 -1.32
C ALA A 24 -7.16 -2.63 -0.66
N HIS A 25 -6.63 -3.84 -0.68
CA HIS A 25 -5.28 -4.16 -0.21
C HIS A 25 -4.70 -5.27 -1.08
N ALA A 26 -3.46 -5.10 -1.50
CA ALA A 26 -2.71 -6.14 -2.20
C ALA A 26 -1.29 -6.19 -1.65
N LYS A 27 -0.69 -7.38 -1.72
CA LYS A 27 0.64 -7.66 -1.19
C LYS A 27 1.37 -8.64 -2.12
N TRP A 28 2.65 -8.38 -2.36
CA TRP A 28 3.53 -9.22 -3.18
C TRP A 28 4.86 -9.43 -2.46
N ASP A 29 5.31 -10.67 -2.45
CA ASP A 29 6.61 -11.07 -1.96
C ASP A 29 7.56 -11.29 -3.15
N PHE A 30 8.79 -10.79 -3.06
CA PHE A 30 9.77 -10.82 -4.16
C PHE A 30 10.83 -11.91 -3.98
N HIS A 31 10.69 -12.80 -3.05
CA HIS A 31 11.62 -13.89 -2.78
C HIS A 31 13.11 -13.53 -3.06
N ASP A 32 13.96 -14.51 -3.35
CA ASP A 32 15.38 -14.25 -3.60
C ASP A 32 15.71 -13.77 -5.03
N HIS A 33 14.69 -13.73 -5.90
CA HIS A 33 14.86 -13.33 -7.32
C HIS A 33 14.75 -11.83 -7.55
N GLY A 34 14.42 -11.05 -6.50
CA GLY A 34 14.15 -9.61 -6.66
C GLY A 34 12.88 -9.31 -7.47
N TRP A 35 12.75 -8.07 -7.91
CA TRP A 35 11.64 -7.63 -8.77
C TRP A 35 12.16 -7.44 -10.21
N ILE A 36 11.69 -8.27 -11.12
CA ILE A 36 12.19 -8.34 -12.50
C ILE A 36 11.38 -7.39 -13.38
N THR A 37 12.05 -6.70 -14.30
CA THR A 37 11.38 -5.87 -15.32
C THR A 37 10.38 -6.71 -16.12
N GLY A 38 9.14 -6.20 -16.23
CA GLY A 38 8.02 -6.91 -16.84
C GLY A 38 7.17 -7.74 -15.87
N ASP A 39 7.64 -7.98 -14.64
CA ASP A 39 6.84 -8.60 -13.57
C ASP A 39 5.90 -7.56 -12.94
N ASN A 40 4.86 -7.18 -13.68
CA ASN A 40 3.93 -6.14 -13.26
C ASN A 40 2.99 -6.65 -12.16
N LYS A 41 2.81 -5.84 -11.12
CA LYS A 41 1.91 -6.14 -10.01
C LYS A 41 0.57 -5.43 -10.22
N MET A 42 -0.54 -6.13 -10.00
CA MET A 42 -1.88 -5.60 -10.27
C MET A 42 -2.77 -5.68 -9.04
N MET A 43 -3.55 -4.63 -8.82
CA MET A 43 -4.57 -4.54 -7.78
C MET A 43 -5.87 -4.00 -8.38
N LYS A 44 -7.00 -4.60 -8.01
CA LYS A 44 -8.32 -4.10 -8.34
C LYS A 44 -8.89 -3.30 -7.17
N ILE A 45 -9.57 -2.21 -7.49
CA ILE A 45 -10.20 -1.31 -6.52
C ILE A 45 -11.63 -1.06 -6.99
N THR A 46 -12.63 -1.40 -6.19
CA THR A 46 -14.02 -1.12 -6.51
C THR A 46 -14.48 0.15 -5.81
N ALA A 47 -14.68 1.22 -6.57
CA ALA A 47 -15.21 2.48 -6.08
C ALA A 47 -16.73 2.45 -6.12
N SER A 48 -17.37 2.72 -4.99
CA SER A 48 -18.83 2.81 -4.85
C SER A 48 -19.32 4.23 -4.52
N ASP A 49 -18.39 5.16 -4.30
CA ASP A 49 -18.67 6.54 -3.92
C ASP A 49 -17.64 7.47 -4.55
N THR A 50 -18.13 8.49 -5.25
CA THR A 50 -17.29 9.50 -5.94
C THR A 50 -17.06 10.76 -5.08
N THR A 51 -17.72 10.87 -3.93
CA THR A 51 -17.63 12.03 -3.03
C THR A 51 -16.68 11.77 -1.86
N GLN A 52 -16.50 10.51 -1.48
CA GLN A 52 -15.61 10.09 -0.40
C GLN A 52 -14.15 10.34 -0.77
N ALA A 53 -13.39 10.95 0.13
CA ALA A 53 -11.95 11.08 -0.02
C ALA A 53 -11.23 9.79 0.43
N TYR A 54 -10.18 9.43 -0.32
CA TYR A 54 -9.38 8.22 -0.09
C TYR A 54 -7.91 8.57 0.09
N LEU A 55 -7.19 7.64 0.69
CA LEU A 55 -5.75 7.63 0.86
C LEU A 55 -5.22 6.34 0.24
N MET A 56 -4.11 6.42 -0.45
CA MET A 56 -3.39 5.27 -0.99
C MET A 56 -1.96 5.30 -0.52
N ASP A 57 -1.56 4.28 0.21
CA ASP A 57 -0.22 4.11 0.75
C ASP A 57 0.45 2.87 0.15
N ILE A 58 1.76 2.95 -0.04
CA ILE A 58 2.61 1.82 -0.39
C ILE A 58 3.58 1.53 0.74
N GLU A 59 3.70 0.27 1.10
CA GLU A 59 4.69 -0.20 2.06
C GLU A 59 5.73 -1.03 1.33
N ILE A 60 7.01 -0.69 1.52
CA ILE A 60 8.15 -1.42 0.96
C ILE A 60 8.96 -2.02 2.11
N GLU A 61 9.22 -3.31 2.01
CA GLU A 61 10.20 -4.02 2.84
C GLU A 61 11.38 -4.42 1.97
N HIS A 62 12.60 -4.02 2.36
CA HIS A 62 13.83 -4.32 1.65
C HIS A 62 14.92 -4.81 2.58
N LYS A 63 15.96 -5.45 2.05
CA LYS A 63 17.16 -5.82 2.82
C LYS A 63 17.89 -4.56 3.28
N ALA A 64 18.51 -4.58 4.46
CA ALA A 64 19.36 -3.49 4.92
C ALA A 64 20.56 -3.23 3.98
N SER A 65 20.93 -4.23 3.16
CA SER A 65 21.95 -4.15 2.11
C SER A 65 21.38 -3.74 0.74
N TYR A 66 20.16 -3.20 0.66
CA TYR A 66 19.60 -2.67 -0.58
C TYR A 66 20.51 -1.57 -1.14
N LYS A 67 20.72 -1.54 -2.47
CA LYS A 67 21.80 -0.74 -3.07
C LYS A 67 21.42 0.69 -3.43
N TYR A 68 20.12 1.03 -3.39
CA TYR A 68 19.60 2.30 -3.88
C TYR A 68 18.84 3.04 -2.76
N GLN A 69 18.94 4.37 -2.74
CA GLN A 69 18.22 5.19 -1.78
C GLN A 69 16.73 5.35 -2.12
N ASN A 70 16.37 5.05 -3.37
CA ASN A 70 15.02 5.16 -3.87
C ASN A 70 14.64 3.97 -4.77
N LEU A 71 13.36 3.90 -5.08
CA LEU A 71 12.79 2.93 -6.01
C LEU A 71 11.84 3.67 -6.96
N TYR A 72 12.18 3.72 -8.26
CA TYR A 72 11.26 4.25 -9.26
C TYR A 72 10.27 3.18 -9.68
N ILE A 73 8.99 3.56 -9.67
CA ILE A 73 7.89 2.74 -10.16
C ILE A 73 7.06 3.53 -11.17
N ARG A 74 6.46 2.82 -12.13
CA ARG A 74 5.41 3.36 -12.98
C ARG A 74 4.08 2.86 -12.48
N LEU A 75 3.14 3.76 -12.29
CA LEU A 75 1.74 3.48 -11.95
C LEU A 75 0.90 3.64 -13.21
N LEU A 76 0.17 2.61 -13.60
CA LEU A 76 -0.82 2.65 -14.67
C LEU A 76 -2.20 2.38 -14.05
N THR A 77 -3.10 3.35 -14.13
CA THR A 77 -4.47 3.21 -13.67
C THR A 77 -5.41 3.07 -14.86
N THR A 78 -6.16 1.98 -14.90
CA THR A 78 -7.25 1.77 -15.85
C THR A 78 -8.57 2.04 -15.13
N PHE A 79 -9.36 2.94 -15.68
CA PHE A 79 -10.66 3.37 -15.16
C PHE A 79 -11.79 2.41 -15.58
N PRO A 80 -12.95 2.44 -14.92
CA PRO A 80 -14.13 1.67 -15.35
C PRO A 80 -14.53 1.93 -16.81
N SER A 81 -14.39 3.17 -17.28
CA SER A 81 -14.61 3.59 -18.68
C SER A 81 -13.60 3.03 -19.68
N GLY A 82 -12.55 2.34 -19.22
CA GLY A 82 -11.42 1.91 -20.05
C GLY A 82 -10.34 2.97 -20.28
N LYS A 83 -10.54 4.21 -19.83
CA LYS A 83 -9.51 5.25 -19.86
C LYS A 83 -8.29 4.79 -19.07
N LYS A 84 -7.10 5.12 -19.57
CA LYS A 84 -5.82 4.80 -18.90
C LYS A 84 -5.03 6.06 -18.64
N ILE A 85 -4.45 6.15 -17.46
CA ILE A 85 -3.47 7.18 -17.10
C ILE A 85 -2.21 6.52 -16.56
N SER A 86 -1.06 7.14 -16.79
CA SER A 86 0.23 6.64 -16.31
C SER A 86 1.02 7.75 -15.66
N SER A 87 1.70 7.43 -14.58
CA SER A 87 2.66 8.31 -13.90
C SER A 87 3.88 7.53 -13.44
N VAL A 88 5.02 8.20 -13.35
CA VAL A 88 6.23 7.65 -12.73
C VAL A 88 6.45 8.38 -11.41
N THR A 89 6.76 7.61 -10.36
CA THR A 89 7.07 8.16 -9.04
C THR A 89 8.34 7.56 -8.48
N SER A 90 9.08 8.34 -7.69
CA SER A 90 10.20 7.91 -6.88
C SER A 90 9.71 7.63 -5.46
N LEU A 91 9.99 6.45 -4.96
CA LEU A 91 9.76 6.06 -3.58
C LEU A 91 11.08 6.23 -2.83
N GLU A 92 11.15 7.25 -1.98
CA GLU A 92 12.36 7.53 -1.20
C GLU A 92 12.44 6.56 -0.01
N LEU A 93 13.38 5.60 -0.09
CA LEU A 93 13.58 4.58 0.93
C LEU A 93 14.62 4.98 1.98
N ALA A 94 15.40 6.01 1.69
CA ALA A 94 16.39 6.57 2.59
C ALA A 94 16.13 8.06 2.87
N ASN A 95 16.58 8.53 4.02
CA ASN A 95 16.61 9.92 4.38
C ASN A 95 17.76 10.66 3.66
N PRO A 96 17.77 12.00 3.62
CA PRO A 96 18.84 12.76 2.98
C PRO A 96 20.25 12.53 3.58
N ASP A 97 20.32 12.08 4.83
CA ASP A 97 21.60 11.72 5.50
C ASP A 97 22.12 10.32 5.15
N GLY A 98 21.37 9.59 4.29
CA GLY A 98 21.69 8.23 3.86
C GLY A 98 21.20 7.12 4.81
N SER A 99 20.62 7.45 5.94
CA SER A 99 19.97 6.47 6.81
C SER A 99 18.68 5.94 6.16
N TRP A 100 18.34 4.66 6.41
CA TRP A 100 17.08 4.11 5.92
C TRP A 100 15.88 4.77 6.58
N ALA A 101 14.86 5.10 5.78
CA ALA A 101 13.58 5.57 6.28
C ALA A 101 12.77 4.42 6.92
N GLY A 102 11.88 4.78 7.84
CA GLY A 102 10.96 3.83 8.46
C GLY A 102 11.59 3.01 9.60
N LYS A 103 11.15 1.75 9.73
CA LYS A 103 11.56 0.84 10.81
C LYS A 103 12.54 -0.20 10.28
N CYS A 104 13.77 -0.19 10.82
CA CYS A 104 14.82 -1.11 10.44
C CYS A 104 15.18 -2.08 11.55
N SER A 105 15.51 -3.31 11.16
CA SER A 105 16.22 -4.32 11.94
C SER A 105 17.65 -4.46 11.39
N SER A 106 18.43 -5.38 11.95
CA SER A 106 19.78 -5.67 11.42
C SER A 106 19.77 -6.23 9.98
N LYS A 107 18.64 -6.75 9.49
CA LYS A 107 18.54 -7.46 8.19
C LYS A 107 17.63 -6.77 7.19
N THR A 108 16.58 -6.11 7.66
CA THR A 108 15.52 -5.54 6.81
C THR A 108 15.05 -4.19 7.31
N CYS A 109 14.63 -3.36 6.38
CA CYS A 109 13.96 -2.09 6.64
C CYS A 109 12.56 -2.11 6.03
N LYS A 110 11.62 -1.43 6.68
CA LYS A 110 10.22 -1.33 6.29
C LYS A 110 9.77 0.12 6.35
N VAL A 111 9.33 0.66 5.24
CA VAL A 111 8.86 2.03 5.12
C VAL A 111 7.48 2.06 4.48
N THR A 112 6.60 2.94 4.98
CA THR A 112 5.29 3.23 4.38
C THR A 112 5.33 4.64 3.82
N LEU A 113 5.01 4.77 2.54
CA LEU A 113 5.06 6.02 1.79
C LEU A 113 3.69 6.32 1.19
N PRO A 114 3.29 7.59 1.10
CA PRO A 114 2.07 7.96 0.41
C PRO A 114 2.25 7.82 -1.11
N LEU A 115 1.31 7.13 -1.76
CA LEU A 115 1.17 7.16 -3.22
C LEU A 115 0.23 8.30 -3.64
N GLN A 116 -0.89 8.44 -2.92
CA GLN A 116 -1.86 9.49 -3.19
C GLN A 116 -2.68 9.81 -1.94
N HIS A 117 -2.82 11.09 -1.64
CA HIS A 117 -3.56 11.56 -0.48
C HIS A 117 -4.74 12.44 -0.91
N GLY A 118 -5.90 12.22 -0.24
CA GLY A 118 -7.07 13.08 -0.39
C GLY A 118 -7.68 13.08 -1.79
N PHE A 119 -7.62 11.97 -2.50
CA PHE A 119 -8.21 11.84 -3.83
C PHE A 119 -9.63 11.27 -3.77
N THR A 120 -10.43 11.53 -4.79
CA THR A 120 -11.74 10.93 -5.02
C THR A 120 -11.71 10.10 -6.29
N PHE A 121 -12.55 9.08 -6.38
CA PHE A 121 -12.73 8.34 -7.62
C PHE A 121 -13.73 9.10 -8.50
N PRO A 122 -13.38 9.49 -9.75
CA PRO A 122 -14.30 10.22 -10.62
C PRO A 122 -15.45 9.38 -11.19
N GLU A 123 -15.32 8.06 -11.16
CA GLU A 123 -16.30 7.12 -11.72
C GLU A 123 -16.59 6.01 -10.70
N ILE A 124 -17.84 5.56 -10.61
CA ILE A 124 -18.18 4.33 -9.89
C ILE A 124 -17.80 3.12 -10.75
N GLY A 125 -17.22 2.09 -10.13
CA GLY A 125 -16.87 0.86 -10.81
C GLY A 125 -15.52 0.30 -10.42
N GLU A 126 -15.02 -0.66 -11.20
CA GLU A 126 -13.75 -1.33 -10.96
C GLU A 126 -12.60 -0.59 -11.65
N TYR A 127 -11.63 -0.17 -10.86
CA TYR A 127 -10.33 0.34 -11.30
C TYR A 127 -9.29 -0.76 -11.22
N GLN A 128 -8.35 -0.76 -12.16
CA GLN A 128 -7.16 -1.58 -12.08
C GLN A 128 -5.93 -0.69 -11.93
N LEU A 129 -5.20 -0.86 -10.84
CA LEU A 129 -3.89 -0.26 -10.64
C LEU A 129 -2.82 -1.29 -11.00
N THR A 130 -1.98 -0.97 -11.99
CA THR A 130 -0.80 -1.76 -12.34
C THR A 130 0.45 -1.00 -11.89
N ILE A 131 1.35 -1.70 -11.22
CA ILE A 131 2.61 -1.17 -10.70
C ILE A 131 3.74 -1.90 -11.42
N GLU A 132 4.57 -1.14 -12.11
CA GLU A 132 5.68 -1.65 -12.89
C GLU A 132 7.01 -1.17 -12.29
N PRO A 133 8.06 -2.02 -12.25
CA PRO A 133 9.40 -1.56 -11.92
C PRO A 133 9.89 -0.59 -13.01
N PHE A 134 10.43 0.56 -12.61
CA PHE A 134 10.90 1.59 -13.54
C PHE A 134 12.33 2.04 -13.22
N MET A 135 13.21 1.05 -13.05
CA MET A 135 14.64 1.25 -12.84
C MET A 135 15.40 0.94 -14.13
N ARG A 136 16.63 1.48 -14.27
CA ARG A 136 17.50 1.20 -15.43
C ARG A 136 18.31 -0.10 -15.27
N ILE A 137 17.69 -1.11 -14.66
CA ILE A 137 18.24 -2.43 -14.38
C ILE A 137 17.15 -3.47 -14.61
N ASP A 138 17.52 -4.66 -15.04
CA ASP A 138 16.56 -5.72 -15.36
C ASP A 138 15.97 -6.38 -14.10
N THR A 139 16.72 -6.38 -13.00
CA THR A 139 16.32 -6.99 -11.73
C THR A 139 16.66 -6.07 -10.57
N ILE A 140 15.68 -5.78 -9.75
CA ILE A 140 15.82 -4.98 -8.54
C ILE A 140 16.02 -5.93 -7.36
N ASP A 141 17.28 -6.21 -7.06
CA ASP A 141 17.65 -7.09 -5.94
C ASP A 141 17.42 -6.41 -4.59
N GLY A 142 17.15 -7.23 -3.57
CA GLY A 142 17.06 -6.77 -2.20
C GLY A 142 15.67 -6.27 -1.77
N LEU A 143 14.70 -6.18 -2.68
CA LEU A 143 13.30 -6.04 -2.28
C LEU A 143 12.79 -7.36 -1.69
N LYS A 144 12.05 -7.28 -0.59
CA LYS A 144 11.47 -8.44 0.09
C LYS A 144 9.96 -8.50 -0.13
N ARG A 145 9.30 -7.36 -0.01
CA ARG A 145 7.84 -7.26 -0.05
C ARG A 145 7.40 -5.87 -0.47
N MET A 146 6.30 -5.83 -1.16
CA MET A 146 5.54 -4.61 -1.43
C MET A 146 4.08 -4.85 -1.07
N SER A 147 3.43 -3.87 -0.45
CA SER A 147 1.98 -3.89 -0.32
C SER A 147 1.40 -2.50 -0.59
N VAL A 148 0.20 -2.48 -1.15
CA VAL A 148 -0.55 -1.25 -1.41
C VAL A 148 -1.90 -1.34 -0.71
N THR A 149 -2.26 -0.27 -0.03
CA THR A 149 -3.52 -0.14 0.69
C THR A 149 -4.24 1.12 0.24
N CYS A 150 -5.47 0.96 -0.25
CA CYS A 150 -6.41 2.05 -0.48
C CYS A 150 -7.46 2.02 0.64
N ARG A 151 -7.65 3.15 1.32
CA ARG A 151 -8.59 3.27 2.43
C ARG A 151 -9.33 4.59 2.40
N LYS A 152 -10.52 4.63 2.99
CA LYS A 152 -11.23 5.89 3.19
C LYS A 152 -10.39 6.82 4.09
N ARG A 153 -10.40 8.11 3.76
CA ARG A 153 -9.89 9.14 4.64
C ARG A 153 -10.91 9.35 5.75
N ALA A 154 -10.49 9.22 7.00
CA ALA A 154 -11.32 9.66 8.13
C ALA A 154 -11.51 11.18 8.07
N GLU A 155 -12.71 11.63 8.41
CA GLU A 155 -13.04 13.05 8.58
C GLU A 155 -12.29 13.66 9.78
#